data_1499f4cb5a7ef5958cc0ee38969ee22a
#
_entry.id   1499f4cb5a7ef5958cc0ee38969ee22a
#
_cell.length_a   1.000
_cell.length_b   1.000
_cell.length_c   1.000
_cell.angle_alpha   90.00
_cell.angle_beta   90.00
_cell.angle_gamma   90.00
#
_symmetry.space_group_name_H-M   'P 1'
#
loop_
_entity.id
_entity.type
_entity.pdbx_description
1 polymer ?
#
loop_
_entity_poly.entity_id
_entity_poly.type
_entity_poly.pdbx_seq_one_letter_code
_entity_poly.pdbx_strand_id
1 'polypeptide(L)'
;AEKIQDTIESQLKQARTDASEMIKSSSISLQDKAQVELTKLDKELDAKIEQSSATIEKSKNDSVLQIQNQINEITKLTLSKVAAFDVSDDEIKSAIKSTERSIN
;
A
#
# COMPACT_ATOMS: atom_id res chain seq x y z
N ALA A 1 53.60 -51.07 -20.59
CA ALA A 1 52.19 -51.32 -20.38
C ALA A 1 51.75 -50.86 -18.99
N GLU A 2 52.44 -51.19 -17.89
CA GLU A 2 52.06 -50.75 -16.56
C GLU A 2 52.16 -49.25 -16.37
N LYS A 3 53.18 -48.59 -16.92
CA LYS A 3 53.33 -47.11 -16.81
C LYS A 3 52.26 -46.35 -17.55
N ILE A 4 51.80 -46.86 -18.68
CA ILE A 4 50.70 -46.24 -19.46
C ILE A 4 49.39 -46.37 -18.68
N GLN A 5 49.16 -47.56 -18.11
CA GLN A 5 47.97 -47.83 -17.31
C GLN A 5 47.92 -46.97 -16.05
N ASP A 6 49.04 -46.87 -15.34
CA ASP A 6 49.16 -45.99 -14.16
C ASP A 6 48.94 -44.54 -14.53
N THR A 7 49.45 -44.09 -15.66
CA THR A 7 49.24 -42.73 -16.16
C THR A 7 47.80 -42.46 -16.45
N ILE A 8 47.12 -43.39 -17.11
CA ILE A 8 45.69 -43.31 -17.44
C ILE A 8 44.85 -43.25 -16.18
N GLU A 9 45.14 -44.11 -15.20
CA GLU A 9 44.43 -44.13 -13.90
C GLU A 9 44.63 -42.84 -13.14
N SER A 10 45.87 -42.31 -13.13
CA SER A 10 46.17 -41.03 -12.49
C SER A 10 45.43 -39.86 -13.15
N GLN A 11 45.39 -39.83 -14.49
CA GLN A 11 44.68 -38.80 -15.24
C GLN A 11 43.17 -38.88 -15.00
N LEU A 12 42.63 -40.10 -14.96
CA LEU A 12 41.22 -40.32 -14.67
C LEU A 12 40.86 -39.87 -13.27
N LYS A 13 41.69 -40.19 -12.29
CA LYS A 13 41.51 -39.76 -10.90
C LYS A 13 41.54 -38.23 -10.79
N GLN A 14 42.51 -37.60 -11.46
CA GLN A 14 42.64 -36.16 -11.48
C GLN A 14 41.39 -35.50 -12.15
N ALA A 15 40.96 -36.03 -13.28
CA ALA A 15 39.78 -35.54 -13.96
C ALA A 15 38.51 -35.63 -13.10
N ARG A 16 38.37 -36.74 -12.35
CA ARG A 16 37.22 -36.91 -11.42
C ARG A 16 37.29 -35.92 -10.26
N THR A 17 38.52 -35.71 -9.72
CA THR A 17 38.72 -34.73 -8.65
C THR A 17 38.40 -33.32 -9.13
N ASP A 18 38.92 -32.95 -10.31
CA ASP A 18 38.65 -31.64 -10.92
C ASP A 18 37.16 -31.41 -11.19
N ALA A 19 36.47 -32.41 -11.75
CA ALA A 19 35.07 -32.37 -11.99
C ALA A 19 34.26 -32.22 -10.71
N SER A 20 34.62 -32.98 -9.68
CA SER A 20 33.99 -32.88 -8.35
C SER A 20 34.20 -31.51 -7.72
N GLU A 21 35.37 -30.93 -7.82
CA GLU A 21 35.69 -29.59 -7.33
C GLU A 21 34.89 -28.51 -8.10
N MET A 22 34.79 -28.66 -9.42
CA MET A 22 33.99 -27.75 -10.25
C MET A 22 32.52 -27.78 -9.87
N ILE A 23 31.96 -28.97 -9.68
CA ILE A 23 30.57 -29.14 -9.27
C ILE A 23 30.32 -28.49 -7.91
N LYS A 24 31.22 -28.75 -6.95
CA LYS A 24 31.15 -28.19 -5.60
C LYS A 24 31.25 -26.66 -5.61
N SER A 25 32.22 -26.13 -6.34
CA SER A 25 32.40 -24.68 -6.49
C SER A 25 31.21 -24.03 -7.17
N SER A 26 30.68 -24.64 -8.22
CA SER A 26 29.49 -24.14 -8.90
C SER A 26 28.26 -24.16 -7.99
N SER A 27 28.12 -25.22 -7.21
CA SER A 27 27.00 -25.34 -6.26
C SER A 27 27.06 -24.25 -5.19
N ILE A 28 28.24 -24.00 -4.63
CA ILE A 28 28.44 -22.92 -3.65
C ILE A 28 28.14 -21.55 -4.28
N SER A 29 28.64 -21.32 -5.50
CA SER A 29 28.40 -20.07 -6.22
C SER A 29 26.91 -19.84 -6.49
N LEU A 30 26.16 -20.88 -6.87
CA LEU A 30 24.73 -20.82 -7.09
C LEU A 30 23.98 -20.54 -5.79
N GLN A 31 24.36 -21.18 -4.70
CA GLN A 31 23.77 -20.94 -3.38
C GLN A 31 23.99 -19.49 -2.93
N ASP A 32 25.21 -18.98 -3.12
CA ASP A 32 25.54 -17.60 -2.77
C ASP A 32 24.73 -16.61 -3.59
N LYS A 33 24.60 -16.84 -4.90
CA LYS A 33 23.78 -16.00 -5.77
C LYS A 33 22.31 -16.05 -5.39
N ALA A 34 21.80 -17.24 -5.09
CA ALA A 34 20.42 -17.39 -4.64
C ALA A 34 20.17 -16.63 -3.34
N GLN A 35 21.12 -16.71 -2.40
CA GLN A 35 21.02 -15.98 -1.13
C GLN A 35 21.01 -14.47 -1.32
N VAL A 36 21.87 -13.95 -2.20
CA VAL A 36 21.92 -12.52 -2.53
C VAL A 36 20.61 -12.08 -3.16
N GLU A 37 20.08 -12.85 -4.11
CA GLU A 37 18.81 -12.52 -4.76
C GLU A 37 17.62 -12.57 -3.80
N LEU A 38 17.59 -13.55 -2.90
CA LEU A 38 16.54 -13.63 -1.87
C LEU A 38 16.60 -12.45 -0.91
N THR A 39 17.78 -12.05 -0.48
CA THR A 39 17.97 -10.89 0.40
C THR A 39 17.50 -9.60 -0.31
N LYS A 40 17.84 -9.46 -1.58
CA LYS A 40 17.43 -8.33 -2.39
C LYS A 40 15.91 -8.30 -2.55
N LEU A 41 15.30 -9.44 -2.83
CA LEU A 41 13.86 -9.57 -2.98
C LEU A 41 13.13 -9.23 -1.68
N ASP A 42 13.64 -9.69 -0.54
CA ASP A 42 13.08 -9.37 0.77
C ASP A 42 13.09 -7.86 1.02
N LYS A 43 14.18 -7.19 0.71
CA LYS A 43 14.29 -5.73 0.84
C LYS A 43 13.32 -5.00 -0.08
N GLU A 44 13.17 -5.46 -1.31
CA GLU A 44 12.23 -4.88 -2.26
C GLU A 44 10.77 -5.07 -1.81
N LEU A 45 10.45 -6.24 -1.26
CA LEU A 45 9.14 -6.53 -0.69
C LEU A 45 8.85 -5.65 0.53
N ASP A 46 9.80 -5.53 1.45
CA ASP A 46 9.64 -4.66 2.62
C ASP A 46 9.42 -3.21 2.22
N ALA A 47 10.18 -2.71 1.25
CA ALA A 47 10.01 -1.36 0.72
C ALA A 47 8.64 -1.17 0.08
N LYS A 48 8.15 -2.16 -0.67
CA LYS A 48 6.82 -2.12 -1.29
C LYS A 48 5.70 -2.14 -0.26
N ILE A 49 5.84 -2.96 0.77
CA ILE A 49 4.87 -3.04 1.86
C ILE A 49 4.80 -1.69 2.59
N GLU A 50 5.95 -1.10 2.90
CA GLU A 50 6.02 0.20 3.56
C GLU A 50 5.40 1.30 2.70
N GLN A 51 5.70 1.31 1.40
CA GLN A 51 5.13 2.27 0.46
C GLN A 51 3.62 2.09 0.31
N SER A 52 3.14 0.85 0.23
CA SER A 52 1.71 0.55 0.14
C SER A 52 0.98 0.96 1.40
N SER A 53 1.57 0.71 2.58
CA SER A 53 1.00 1.13 3.86
C SER A 53 0.89 2.65 3.96
N ALA A 54 1.92 3.38 3.52
CA ALA A 54 1.91 4.84 3.50
C ALA A 54 0.84 5.38 2.54
N THR A 55 0.68 4.74 1.37
CA THR A 55 -0.33 5.11 0.38
C THR A 55 -1.74 4.88 0.93
N ILE A 56 -1.96 3.75 1.59
CA ILE A 56 -3.25 3.42 2.21
C ILE A 56 -3.57 4.42 3.32
N GLU A 57 -2.61 4.75 4.16
CA GLU A 57 -2.79 5.72 5.25
C GLU A 57 -3.15 7.09 4.71
N LYS A 58 -2.46 7.55 3.68
CA LYS A 58 -2.75 8.82 3.01
C LYS A 58 -4.15 8.81 2.40
N SER A 59 -4.51 7.75 1.70
CA SER A 59 -5.83 7.60 1.08
C SER A 59 -6.94 7.61 2.12
N LYS A 60 -6.71 6.94 3.25
CA LYS A 60 -7.63 6.93 4.39
C LYS A 60 -7.82 8.34 4.95
N ASN A 61 -6.73 9.06 5.19
CA ASN A 61 -6.77 10.42 5.73
C ASN A 61 -7.47 11.38 4.78
N ASP A 62 -7.18 11.29 3.47
CA ASP A 62 -7.84 12.08 2.44
C ASP A 62 -9.34 11.79 2.39
N SER A 63 -9.74 10.53 2.50
CA SER A 63 -11.14 10.13 2.53
C SER A 63 -11.86 10.67 3.76
N VAL A 64 -11.23 10.62 4.92
CA VAL A 64 -11.78 11.17 6.16
C VAL A 64 -11.99 12.68 6.03
N LEU A 65 -11.00 13.40 5.46
CA LEU A 65 -11.12 14.84 5.22
C LEU A 65 -12.27 15.17 4.25
N GLN A 66 -12.42 14.40 3.19
CA GLN A 66 -13.54 14.56 2.25
C GLN A 66 -14.89 14.37 2.95
N ILE A 67 -15.01 13.34 3.75
CA ILE A 67 -16.24 13.06 4.51
C ILE A 67 -16.53 14.20 5.48
N GLN A 68 -15.52 14.70 6.19
CA GLN A 68 -15.70 15.85 7.09
C GLN A 68 -16.16 17.10 6.35
N ASN A 69 -15.58 17.38 5.18
CA ASN A 69 -15.98 18.50 4.36
C ASN A 69 -17.42 18.35 3.87
N GLN A 70 -17.83 17.16 3.45
CA GLN A 70 -19.19 16.88 3.04
C GLN A 70 -20.18 17.05 4.18
N ILE A 71 -19.84 16.58 5.38
CA ILE A 71 -20.64 16.75 6.60
C ILE A 71 -20.81 18.25 6.91
N ASN A 72 -19.71 19.00 6.85
CA ASN A 72 -19.74 20.44 7.09
C ASN A 72 -20.63 21.18 6.09
N GLU A 73 -20.56 20.82 4.82
CA GLU A 73 -21.42 21.39 3.78
C GLU A 73 -22.89 21.05 3.99
N ILE A 74 -23.18 19.80 4.30
CA ILE A 74 -24.55 19.35 4.58
C ILE A 74 -25.09 20.07 5.82
N THR A 75 -24.27 20.21 6.85
CA THR A 75 -24.63 20.92 8.08
C THR A 75 -24.94 22.39 7.80
N LYS A 76 -24.11 23.07 7.03
CA LYS A 76 -24.32 24.47 6.64
C LYS A 76 -25.62 24.63 5.83
N LEU A 77 -25.85 23.72 4.89
CA LEU A 77 -27.06 23.70 4.08
C LEU A 77 -28.30 23.48 4.93
N THR A 78 -28.25 22.54 5.85
CA THR A 78 -29.34 22.23 6.76
C THR A 78 -29.64 23.41 7.68
N LEU A 79 -28.61 24.02 8.27
CA LEU A 79 -28.79 25.21 9.11
C LEU A 79 -29.36 26.38 8.33
N SER A 80 -28.89 26.57 7.10
CA SER A 80 -29.42 27.62 6.21
C SER A 80 -30.91 27.42 5.91
N LYS A 81 -31.33 26.19 5.64
CA LYS A 81 -32.73 25.84 5.39
C LYS A 81 -33.60 26.01 6.63
N VAL A 82 -33.10 25.60 7.78
CA VAL A 82 -33.80 25.76 9.06
C VAL A 82 -33.95 27.23 9.39
N ALA A 83 -32.90 28.04 9.22
CA ALA A 83 -32.97 29.48 9.43
C ALA A 83 -33.96 30.16 8.48
N ALA A 84 -33.97 29.76 7.21
CA ALA A 84 -34.94 30.27 6.23
C ALA A 84 -36.38 29.87 6.59
N PHE A 85 -36.57 28.66 7.10
CA PHE A 85 -37.87 28.19 7.57
C PHE A 85 -38.34 28.97 8.79
N ASP A 86 -37.45 29.24 9.77
CA ASP A 86 -37.78 30.02 10.96
C ASP A 86 -38.15 31.47 10.62
N VAL A 87 -37.40 32.10 9.70
CA VAL A 87 -37.75 33.45 9.20
C VAL A 87 -39.09 33.43 8.50
N SER A 88 -39.35 32.44 7.69
CA SER A 88 -40.62 32.28 7.00
C SER A 88 -41.79 32.09 7.97
N ASP A 89 -41.58 31.31 9.03
CA ASP A 89 -42.57 31.08 10.08
C ASP A 89 -42.85 32.39 10.87
N ASP A 90 -41.82 33.14 11.20
CA ASP A 90 -41.97 34.46 11.84
C ASP A 90 -42.69 35.45 10.96
N GLU A 91 -42.43 35.47 9.66
CA GLU A 91 -43.14 36.30 8.71
C GLU A 91 -44.63 35.94 8.64
N ILE A 92 -44.95 34.65 8.66
CA ILE A 92 -46.34 34.17 8.67
C ILE A 92 -47.02 34.60 9.96
N LYS A 93 -46.36 34.45 11.09
CA LYS A 93 -46.89 34.90 12.37
C LYS A 93 -47.14 36.40 12.41
N SER A 94 -46.20 37.20 11.89
CA SER A 94 -46.35 38.65 11.76
C SER A 94 -47.51 39.02 10.87
N ALA A 95 -47.69 38.32 9.74
CA ALA A 95 -48.80 38.54 8.84
C ALA A 95 -50.14 38.23 9.48
N ILE A 96 -50.21 37.15 10.24
CA ILE A 96 -51.44 36.76 10.99
C ILE A 96 -51.76 37.84 12.04
N LYS A 97 -50.80 38.29 12.82
CA LYS A 97 -51.00 39.38 13.79
C LYS A 97 -51.47 40.66 13.14
N SER A 98 -50.89 41.03 12.01
CA SER A 98 -51.28 42.20 11.25
C SER A 98 -52.71 42.12 10.76
N THR A 99 -53.13 40.94 10.31
CA THR A 99 -54.51 40.67 9.86
C THR A 99 -55.49 40.74 11.02
N GLU A 100 -55.15 40.17 12.17
CA GLU A 100 -55.95 40.23 13.38
C GLU A 100 -56.19 41.68 13.84
N ARG A 101 -55.16 42.52 13.80
CA ARG A 101 -55.29 43.95 14.11
C ARG A 101 -56.10 44.69 13.15
N SER A 102 -56.14 44.33 11.90
CA SER A 102 -56.94 44.90 10.86
C SER A 102 -58.46 44.64 11.03
N ILE A 103 -58.79 43.46 11.57
CA ILE A 103 -60.12 43.01 11.80
C ILE A 103 -60.71 43.68 13.04
N ASN A 104 -59.93 43.95 14.02
CA ASN A 104 -60.32 44.61 15.25
C ASN A 104 -60.23 46.12 15.13
#